data_ac10ed6b3c7136339fae337d8f89f90c
#
_entry.id   ac10ed6b3c7136339fae337d8f89f90c
#
_cell.length_a   1.000
_cell.length_b   1.000
_cell.length_c   1.000
_cell.angle_alpha   90.00
_cell.angle_beta   90.00
_cell.angle_gamma   90.00
#
_symmetry.space_group_name_H-M   'P 1'
#
loop_
_entity.id
_entity.type
_entity.pdbx_description
1 polymer ?
#
loop_
_entity_poly.entity_id
_entity_poly.type
_entity_poly.pdbx_seq_one_letter_code
_entity_poly.pdbx_strand_id
1 'polypeptide(L)'
;MPTNRHMFALAFCLLASLTAGAQTQPPVKRTGTIVPLPRDLEIELALSSLPAHLRDQATVYVLNPAKGFEVARTGMNGFSALVARTGDDAMRGAWPLTAYPDDVLYPVSWDQAGAKAQLRVFLDIATMQAKGTPPQEVKNIIQQRFKTNVYKAPERAGVSYMLSPILRTYTNPEVDGSVATSNNPHVMHYAPNVSNEDVGGAFPAPKVLRYYIEHGRWPASPSPFVIMTGPHGYHIQILGVTETAAITKEYDEMLGKLCRIKEAWCLSK
;
A
#
# COMPACT_ATOMS: atom_id res chain seq x y z
N MET A 1 16.14 -77.63 19.74
CA MET A 1 14.98 -76.99 19.17
C MET A 1 15.35 -75.56 18.89
N PRO A 2 15.48 -75.14 17.68
CA PRO A 2 16.06 -73.84 17.32
C PRO A 2 15.04 -72.67 17.33
N THR A 3 15.47 -71.60 17.90
CA THR A 3 14.77 -70.29 17.93
C THR A 3 15.09 -69.47 16.70
N ASN A 4 14.08 -69.18 15.90
CA ASN A 4 14.19 -68.28 14.74
C ASN A 4 14.13 -66.82 15.18
N ARG A 5 15.23 -66.07 14.96
CA ARG A 5 15.29 -64.59 15.09
C ARG A 5 15.01 -63.97 13.71
N HIS A 6 13.87 -63.37 13.55
CA HIS A 6 13.60 -62.48 12.41
C HIS A 6 14.17 -61.06 12.74
N MET A 7 15.19 -60.69 11.99
CA MET A 7 15.71 -59.33 11.94
C MET A 7 14.78 -58.49 11.05
N PHE A 8 14.08 -57.51 11.62
CA PHE A 8 13.43 -56.44 10.89
C PHE A 8 14.43 -55.35 10.60
N ALA A 9 14.77 -55.16 9.33
CA ALA A 9 15.54 -54.01 8.87
C ALA A 9 14.57 -52.80 8.73
N LEU A 10 14.73 -51.80 9.61
CA LEU A 10 14.05 -50.50 9.45
C LEU A 10 14.82 -49.68 8.40
N ALA A 11 14.20 -49.51 7.25
CA ALA A 11 14.63 -48.51 6.26
C ALA A 11 14.24 -47.13 6.73
N PHE A 12 15.20 -46.30 7.12
CA PHE A 12 15.01 -44.88 7.41
C PHE A 12 14.98 -44.12 6.11
N CYS A 13 13.78 -43.77 5.64
CA CYS A 13 13.60 -42.78 4.58
C CYS A 13 13.85 -41.37 5.15
N LEU A 14 15.00 -40.81 4.83
CA LEU A 14 15.26 -39.38 5.04
C LEU A 14 14.42 -38.58 4.06
N LEU A 15 13.31 -38.02 4.52
CA LEU A 15 12.58 -36.97 3.85
C LEU A 15 13.36 -35.66 4.03
N ALA A 16 14.13 -35.29 3.02
CA ALA A 16 14.71 -33.96 2.93
C ALA A 16 13.59 -32.94 2.68
N SER A 17 13.15 -32.26 3.73
CA SER A 17 12.24 -31.13 3.65
C SER A 17 12.97 -29.98 2.98
N LEU A 18 12.71 -29.75 1.69
CA LEU A 18 13.05 -28.52 1.00
C LEU A 18 12.20 -27.38 1.58
N THR A 19 12.72 -26.71 2.60
CA THR A 19 12.22 -25.39 3.02
C THR A 19 12.59 -24.40 1.92
N ALA A 20 11.63 -24.06 1.08
CA ALA A 20 11.73 -22.90 0.21
C ALA A 20 11.81 -21.67 1.13
N GLY A 21 13.02 -21.25 1.46
CA GLY A 21 13.27 -20.02 2.16
C GLY A 21 12.82 -18.87 1.28
N ALA A 22 11.86 -18.09 1.75
CA ALA A 22 11.57 -16.80 1.17
C ALA A 22 12.89 -16.02 1.14
N GLN A 23 13.41 -15.75 -0.05
CA GLN A 23 14.61 -14.92 -0.20
C GLN A 23 14.22 -13.50 0.20
N THR A 24 14.50 -13.14 1.44
CA THR A 24 14.52 -11.74 1.86
C THR A 24 15.65 -11.07 1.10
N GLN A 25 15.30 -10.24 0.13
CA GLN A 25 16.29 -9.40 -0.54
C GLN A 25 17.02 -8.57 0.53
N PRO A 26 18.36 -8.44 0.43
CA PRO A 26 19.11 -7.64 1.38
C PRO A 26 18.58 -6.19 1.36
N PRO A 27 18.62 -5.49 2.52
CA PRO A 27 18.11 -4.12 2.60
C PRO A 27 18.83 -3.24 1.57
N VAL A 28 18.09 -2.75 0.59
CA VAL A 28 18.60 -1.82 -0.43
C VAL A 28 18.95 -0.52 0.28
N LYS A 29 20.21 -0.08 0.16
CA LYS A 29 20.64 1.23 0.67
C LYS A 29 19.83 2.31 -0.05
N ARG A 30 18.88 2.92 0.63
CA ARG A 30 17.99 3.92 0.06
C ARG A 30 18.70 5.27 0.04
N THR A 31 18.70 5.91 -1.12
CA THR A 31 19.38 7.18 -1.33
C THR A 31 18.62 8.37 -0.75
N GLY A 32 17.37 8.18 -0.35
CA GLY A 32 16.49 9.24 0.13
C GLY A 32 15.99 10.19 -0.97
N THR A 33 16.42 9.99 -2.21
CA THR A 33 15.97 10.79 -3.35
C THR A 33 14.86 10.06 -4.09
N ILE A 34 13.68 10.67 -4.15
CA ILE A 34 12.52 10.09 -4.83
C ILE A 34 12.82 9.97 -6.33
N VAL A 35 12.61 8.79 -6.91
CA VAL A 35 12.68 8.58 -8.36
C VAL A 35 11.50 9.29 -9.01
N PRO A 36 11.71 10.34 -9.83
CA PRO A 36 10.63 11.04 -10.48
C PRO A 36 9.99 10.17 -11.56
N LEU A 37 8.68 10.33 -11.74
CA LEU A 37 7.96 9.76 -12.88
C LEU A 37 7.80 10.81 -13.97
N PRO A 38 7.79 10.43 -15.27
CA PRO A 38 7.29 11.28 -16.31
C PRO A 38 5.86 11.74 -15.99
N ARG A 39 5.56 13.03 -16.16
CA ARG A 39 4.30 13.63 -15.72
C ARG A 39 3.06 12.87 -16.21
N ASP A 40 3.03 12.50 -17.48
CA ASP A 40 1.87 11.81 -18.06
C ASP A 40 1.72 10.40 -17.48
N LEU A 41 2.83 9.70 -17.23
CA LEU A 41 2.82 8.40 -16.59
C LEU A 41 2.37 8.48 -15.12
N GLU A 42 2.74 9.54 -14.40
CA GLU A 42 2.27 9.75 -13.02
C GLU A 42 0.77 10.05 -12.99
N ILE A 43 0.26 10.84 -13.94
CA ILE A 43 -1.18 11.09 -14.08
C ILE A 43 -1.92 9.77 -14.40
N GLU A 44 -1.44 8.98 -15.35
CA GLU A 44 -2.02 7.68 -15.71
C GLU A 44 -2.04 6.74 -14.50
N LEU A 45 -0.93 6.64 -13.77
CA LEU A 45 -0.81 5.83 -12.57
C LEU A 45 -1.72 6.32 -11.43
N ALA A 46 -1.85 7.62 -11.20
CA ALA A 46 -2.77 8.16 -10.21
C ALA A 46 -4.23 7.82 -10.55
N LEU A 47 -4.62 7.99 -11.82
CA LEU A 47 -5.97 7.69 -12.31
C LEU A 47 -6.29 6.20 -12.32
N SER A 48 -5.29 5.32 -12.43
CA SER A 48 -5.49 3.88 -12.32
C SER A 48 -6.05 3.44 -10.97
N SER A 49 -5.91 4.27 -9.93
CA SER A 49 -6.53 4.03 -8.63
C SER A 49 -8.05 4.15 -8.64
N LEU A 50 -8.64 4.80 -9.63
CA LEU A 50 -10.09 5.08 -9.72
C LEU A 50 -10.82 4.12 -10.65
N PRO A 51 -12.11 3.84 -10.39
CA PRO A 51 -13.02 3.25 -11.39
C PRO A 51 -13.04 4.09 -12.68
N ALA A 52 -13.17 3.44 -13.83
CA ALA A 52 -13.07 4.08 -15.15
C ALA A 52 -13.97 5.31 -15.29
N HIS A 53 -15.23 5.22 -14.86
CA HIS A 53 -16.23 6.29 -14.98
C HIS A 53 -15.95 7.53 -14.11
N LEU A 54 -15.00 7.48 -13.18
CA LEU A 54 -14.61 8.62 -12.33
C LEU A 54 -13.35 9.33 -12.82
N ARG A 55 -12.55 8.71 -13.69
CA ARG A 55 -11.20 9.18 -14.06
C ARG A 55 -11.21 10.54 -14.75
N ASP A 56 -12.11 10.76 -15.70
CA ASP A 56 -12.10 11.96 -16.55
C ASP A 56 -12.38 13.26 -15.79
N GLN A 57 -13.12 13.18 -14.71
CA GLN A 57 -13.54 14.34 -13.92
C GLN A 57 -12.87 14.41 -12.54
N ALA A 58 -11.87 13.56 -12.27
CA ALA A 58 -11.12 13.60 -11.01
C ALA A 58 -10.04 14.68 -11.02
N THR A 59 -9.80 15.29 -9.87
CA THR A 59 -8.62 16.13 -9.62
C THR A 59 -7.40 15.26 -9.48
N VAL A 60 -6.31 15.57 -10.20
CA VAL A 60 -5.07 14.80 -10.16
C VAL A 60 -3.92 15.67 -9.66
N TYR A 61 -3.17 15.13 -8.71
CA TYR A 61 -1.95 15.73 -8.20
C TYR A 61 -0.75 14.92 -8.69
N VAL A 62 0.33 15.62 -9.04
CA VAL A 62 1.62 15.04 -9.40
C VAL A 62 2.70 15.57 -8.49
N LEU A 63 3.72 14.78 -8.22
CA LEU A 63 4.80 15.15 -7.32
C LEU A 63 5.86 15.99 -8.03
N ASN A 64 6.08 17.19 -7.51
CA ASN A 64 7.27 17.97 -7.77
C ASN A 64 8.24 17.74 -6.60
N PRO A 65 9.39 17.06 -6.79
CA PRO A 65 10.32 16.76 -5.70
C PRO A 65 10.85 18.00 -4.96
N ALA A 66 10.84 19.16 -5.60
CA ALA A 66 11.34 20.43 -5.02
C ALA A 66 10.26 21.25 -4.29
N LYS A 67 8.97 20.91 -4.47
CA LYS A 67 7.85 21.71 -3.92
C LYS A 67 6.80 20.89 -3.17
N GLY A 68 6.69 19.61 -3.43
CA GLY A 68 5.61 18.74 -3.03
C GLY A 68 4.60 18.52 -4.16
N PHE A 69 3.39 18.10 -3.83
CA PHE A 69 2.36 17.86 -4.84
C PHE A 69 1.80 19.13 -5.45
N GLU A 70 1.67 19.14 -6.75
CA GLU A 70 1.05 20.20 -7.55
C GLU A 70 -0.18 19.65 -8.29
N VAL A 71 -1.21 20.49 -8.48
CA VAL A 71 -2.38 20.11 -9.26
C VAL A 71 -1.98 20.00 -10.73
N ALA A 72 -2.11 18.80 -11.28
CA ALA A 72 -1.89 18.53 -12.70
C ALA A 72 -3.15 18.75 -13.53
N ARG A 73 -4.30 18.42 -12.95
CA ARG A 73 -5.61 18.57 -13.56
C ARG A 73 -6.64 18.84 -12.46
N THR A 74 -7.48 19.84 -12.66
CA THR A 74 -8.66 20.11 -11.80
C THR A 74 -9.85 19.33 -12.34
N GLY A 75 -10.51 18.57 -11.49
CA GLY A 75 -11.72 17.82 -11.79
C GLY A 75 -12.96 18.43 -11.13
N MET A 76 -14.14 17.88 -11.45
CA MET A 76 -15.43 18.40 -10.99
C MET A 76 -16.28 17.37 -10.24
N ASN A 77 -15.89 16.10 -10.21
CA ASN A 77 -16.68 15.03 -9.56
C ASN A 77 -16.39 14.86 -8.06
N GLY A 78 -15.53 15.70 -7.49
CA GLY A 78 -15.15 15.65 -6.08
C GLY A 78 -14.10 14.58 -5.71
N PHE A 79 -13.68 13.75 -6.66
CA PHE A 79 -12.61 12.80 -6.44
C PHE A 79 -11.23 13.43 -6.65
N SER A 80 -10.28 13.01 -5.84
CA SER A 80 -8.86 13.39 -5.91
C SER A 80 -7.98 12.17 -5.98
N ALA A 81 -6.96 12.18 -6.84
CA ALA A 81 -6.02 11.07 -7.02
C ALA A 81 -4.58 11.57 -7.06
N LEU A 82 -3.67 10.76 -6.53
CA LEU A 82 -2.22 10.97 -6.59
C LEU A 82 -1.46 9.63 -6.48
N VAL A 83 -0.16 9.68 -6.74
CA VAL A 83 0.76 8.58 -6.42
C VAL A 83 1.57 9.00 -5.19
N ALA A 84 1.16 8.55 -4.00
CA ALA A 84 1.92 8.83 -2.79
C ALA A 84 3.28 8.09 -2.83
N ARG A 85 4.28 8.70 -2.21
CA ARG A 85 5.66 8.19 -2.22
C ARG A 85 6.10 7.71 -0.83
N THR A 86 5.15 7.61 0.09
CA THR A 86 5.41 7.25 1.48
C THR A 86 4.47 6.16 2.01
N GLY A 87 3.49 5.74 1.21
CA GLY A 87 2.46 4.80 1.63
C GLY A 87 1.53 5.36 2.71
N ASP A 88 0.65 4.54 3.24
CA ASP A 88 -0.27 4.90 4.33
C ASP A 88 0.37 4.83 5.72
N ASP A 89 1.57 4.33 5.84
CA ASP A 89 2.33 4.27 7.08
C ASP A 89 2.54 5.66 7.69
N ALA A 90 2.57 6.69 6.83
CA ALA A 90 2.55 8.09 7.25
C ALA A 90 1.35 8.40 8.14
N MET A 91 0.17 7.88 7.80
CA MET A 91 -1.06 8.09 8.59
C MET A 91 -1.06 7.34 9.91
N ARG A 92 -0.38 6.19 9.96
CA ARG A 92 -0.24 5.38 11.18
C ARG A 92 0.94 5.82 12.05
N GLY A 93 1.80 6.70 11.54
CA GLY A 93 3.05 7.08 12.19
C GLY A 93 4.09 5.95 12.19
N ALA A 94 3.83 4.84 11.53
CA ALA A 94 4.77 3.77 11.28
C ALA A 94 5.64 4.16 10.09
N TRP A 95 6.76 4.77 10.35
CA TRP A 95 7.64 5.36 9.35
C TRP A 95 9.04 4.83 9.51
N PRO A 96 9.72 4.34 8.45
CA PRO A 96 11.12 3.98 8.56
C PRO A 96 11.95 5.22 8.90
N LEU A 97 12.68 5.12 10.00
CA LEU A 97 13.30 6.27 10.68
C LEU A 97 14.54 6.83 9.99
N THR A 98 15.09 6.16 8.99
CA THR A 98 16.47 6.40 8.55
C THR A 98 16.61 7.09 7.20
N ALA A 99 15.65 6.95 6.31
CA ALA A 99 15.67 7.60 5.01
C ALA A 99 14.27 7.61 4.38
N TYR A 100 14.02 8.59 3.49
CA TYR A 100 12.86 8.53 2.62
C TYR A 100 13.01 7.40 1.60
N PRO A 101 11.95 6.63 1.32
CA PRO A 101 11.99 5.67 0.23
C PRO A 101 12.10 6.41 -1.09
N ASP A 102 12.90 5.88 -1.99
CA ASP A 102 13.09 6.44 -3.33
C ASP A 102 12.15 5.82 -4.37
N ASP A 103 11.52 4.69 -4.04
CA ASP A 103 10.84 3.82 -4.98
C ASP A 103 9.43 3.38 -4.60
N VAL A 104 8.83 3.95 -3.55
CA VAL A 104 7.42 3.71 -3.21
C VAL A 104 6.51 4.25 -4.31
N LEU A 105 5.55 3.44 -4.72
CA LEU A 105 4.43 3.80 -5.58
C LEU A 105 3.13 3.41 -4.87
N TYR A 106 2.40 4.42 -4.43
CA TYR A 106 1.16 4.25 -3.68
C TYR A 106 0.03 5.02 -4.37
N PRO A 107 -0.50 4.51 -5.51
CA PRO A 107 -1.61 5.15 -6.21
C PRO A 107 -2.87 5.05 -5.36
N VAL A 108 -3.42 6.19 -5.00
CA VAL A 108 -4.57 6.28 -4.11
C VAL A 108 -5.47 7.45 -4.51
N SER A 109 -6.76 7.26 -4.31
CA SER A 109 -7.77 8.29 -4.57
C SER A 109 -8.80 8.33 -3.45
N TRP A 110 -9.48 9.46 -3.36
CA TRP A 110 -10.48 9.71 -2.31
C TRP A 110 -11.68 10.41 -2.90
N ASP A 111 -12.85 10.15 -2.32
CA ASP A 111 -14.00 11.03 -2.46
C ASP A 111 -13.77 12.38 -1.74
N GLN A 112 -14.69 13.29 -1.83
CA GLN A 112 -14.58 14.62 -1.23
C GLN A 112 -14.36 14.56 0.31
N ALA A 113 -15.01 13.62 1.02
CA ALA A 113 -14.86 13.51 2.46
C ALA A 113 -13.46 12.99 2.84
N GLY A 114 -12.96 11.99 2.12
CA GLY A 114 -11.61 11.48 2.30
C GLY A 114 -10.53 12.46 1.88
N ALA A 115 -10.73 13.20 0.81
CA ALA A 115 -9.79 14.24 0.40
C ALA A 115 -9.61 15.31 1.49
N LYS A 116 -10.68 15.75 2.14
CA LYS A 116 -10.58 16.69 3.27
C LYS A 116 -9.79 16.13 4.46
N ALA A 117 -9.93 14.83 4.73
CA ALA A 117 -9.34 14.20 5.91
C ALA A 117 -7.93 13.68 5.68
N GLN A 118 -7.70 13.00 4.56
CA GLN A 118 -6.51 12.19 4.33
C GLN A 118 -5.54 12.76 3.32
N LEU A 119 -6.03 13.34 2.20
CA LEU A 119 -5.17 13.91 1.17
C LEU A 119 -4.18 14.93 1.73
N ARG A 120 -4.64 15.77 2.67
CA ARG A 120 -3.79 16.79 3.29
C ARG A 120 -2.54 16.19 3.95
N VAL A 121 -2.64 15.00 4.53
CA VAL A 121 -1.49 14.34 5.16
C VAL A 121 -0.39 14.09 4.13
N PHE A 122 -0.74 13.58 2.96
CA PHE A 122 0.21 13.31 1.88
C PHE A 122 0.80 14.59 1.29
N LEU A 123 -0.01 15.64 1.14
CA LEU A 123 0.47 16.95 0.66
C LEU A 123 1.46 17.56 1.65
N ASP A 124 1.15 17.53 2.94
CA ASP A 124 2.01 18.06 3.99
C ASP A 124 3.35 17.31 4.05
N ILE A 125 3.31 15.98 3.97
CA ILE A 125 4.52 15.15 3.96
C ILE A 125 5.40 15.48 2.76
N ALA A 126 4.85 15.51 1.55
CA ALA A 126 5.60 15.82 0.35
C ALA A 126 6.23 17.23 0.41
N THR A 127 5.50 18.20 1.00
CA THR A 127 6.02 19.55 1.21
C THR A 127 7.19 19.58 2.20
N MET A 128 7.11 18.82 3.29
CA MET A 128 8.19 18.69 4.25
C MET A 128 9.42 17.98 3.65
N GLN A 129 9.20 16.92 2.87
CA GLN A 129 10.27 16.24 2.14
C GLN A 129 10.98 17.18 1.16
N ALA A 130 10.23 17.97 0.40
CA ALA A 130 10.76 18.94 -0.55
C ALA A 130 11.62 20.02 0.13
N LYS A 131 11.33 20.34 1.39
CA LYS A 131 12.12 21.26 2.23
C LYS A 131 13.33 20.60 2.89
N GLY A 132 13.54 19.31 2.69
CA GLY A 132 14.63 18.56 3.30
C GLY A 132 14.44 18.25 4.79
N THR A 133 13.19 18.31 5.30
CA THR A 133 12.89 17.94 6.69
C THR A 133 13.29 16.49 6.93
N PRO A 134 14.07 16.18 7.99
CA PRO A 134 14.48 14.81 8.26
C PRO A 134 13.30 13.85 8.48
N PRO A 135 13.38 12.56 8.07
CA PRO A 135 12.27 11.61 8.18
C PRO A 135 11.69 11.49 9.58
N GLN A 136 12.54 11.47 10.62
CA GLN A 136 12.08 11.39 12.01
C GLN A 136 11.30 12.64 12.44
N GLU A 137 11.71 13.81 11.98
CA GLU A 137 11.01 15.07 12.28
C GLU A 137 9.66 15.11 11.57
N VAL A 138 9.58 14.68 10.29
CA VAL A 138 8.30 14.52 9.58
C VAL A 138 7.38 13.60 10.36
N LYS A 139 7.86 12.44 10.79
CA LYS A 139 7.07 11.51 11.62
C LYS A 139 6.52 12.18 12.87
N ASN A 140 7.36 12.87 13.62
CA ASN A 140 6.96 13.53 14.87
C ASN A 140 5.89 14.61 14.61
N ILE A 141 6.05 15.40 13.54
CA ILE A 141 5.07 16.43 13.15
C ILE A 141 3.73 15.79 12.77
N ILE A 142 3.74 14.72 11.96
CA ILE A 142 2.52 14.03 11.54
C ILE A 142 1.80 13.43 12.75
N GLN A 143 2.51 12.73 13.63
CA GLN A 143 1.93 12.17 14.85
C GLN A 143 1.33 13.26 15.75
N GLN A 144 2.03 14.39 15.91
CA GLN A 144 1.54 15.51 16.70
C GLN A 144 0.26 16.11 16.08
N ARG A 145 0.19 16.24 14.75
CA ARG A 145 -0.99 16.77 14.05
C ARG A 145 -2.21 15.86 14.18
N PHE A 146 -2.03 14.53 14.17
CA PHE A 146 -3.10 13.59 14.50
C PHE A 146 -3.54 13.73 15.96
N LYS A 147 -2.59 13.74 16.90
CA LYS A 147 -2.85 13.86 18.34
C LYS A 147 -3.59 15.15 18.70
N THR A 148 -3.27 16.26 18.04
CA THR A 148 -3.89 17.57 18.28
C THR A 148 -5.09 17.85 17.39
N ASN A 149 -5.57 16.83 16.65
CA ASN A 149 -6.73 16.91 15.76
C ASN A 149 -6.61 18.00 14.66
N VAL A 150 -5.39 18.32 14.24
CA VAL A 150 -5.13 19.14 13.03
C VAL A 150 -5.56 18.36 11.80
N TYR A 151 -5.27 17.04 11.76
CA TYR A 151 -5.86 16.12 10.81
C TYR A 151 -7.16 15.56 11.40
N LYS A 152 -8.27 16.02 10.84
CA LYS A 152 -9.58 15.59 11.29
C LYS A 152 -9.98 14.28 10.65
N ALA A 153 -10.73 13.47 11.38
CA ALA A 153 -11.39 12.30 10.83
C ALA A 153 -12.39 12.68 9.73
N PRO A 154 -12.71 11.77 8.81
CA PRO A 154 -13.79 12.00 7.85
C PRO A 154 -15.11 12.32 8.56
N GLU A 155 -15.79 13.35 8.10
CA GLU A 155 -17.06 13.82 8.70
C GLU A 155 -18.21 12.83 8.46
N ARG A 156 -18.09 11.95 7.49
CA ARG A 156 -19.07 10.93 7.11
C ARG A 156 -18.38 9.71 6.54
N ALA A 157 -19.11 8.62 6.43
CA ALA A 157 -18.67 7.47 5.64
C ALA A 157 -18.39 7.89 4.19
N GLY A 158 -17.40 7.28 3.59
CA GLY A 158 -16.96 7.57 2.24
C GLY A 158 -16.04 6.48 1.71
N VAL A 159 -15.43 6.73 0.57
CA VAL A 159 -14.63 5.74 -0.15
C VAL A 159 -13.30 6.29 -0.61
N SER A 160 -12.28 5.46 -0.50
CA SER A 160 -11.00 5.61 -1.17
C SER A 160 -10.78 4.40 -2.07
N TYR A 161 -10.34 4.64 -3.28
CA TYR A 161 -10.01 3.56 -4.21
C TYR A 161 -8.51 3.41 -4.34
N MET A 162 -8.07 2.15 -4.36
CA MET A 162 -6.72 1.72 -4.72
C MET A 162 -6.82 0.60 -5.75
N LEU A 163 -7.43 0.89 -6.89
CA LEU A 163 -7.66 -0.10 -7.97
C LEU A 163 -6.46 -0.29 -8.89
N SER A 164 -5.39 0.48 -8.68
CA SER A 164 -4.18 0.33 -9.49
C SER A 164 -3.66 -1.12 -9.47
N PRO A 165 -3.21 -1.63 -10.62
CA PRO A 165 -2.63 -2.97 -10.69
C PRO A 165 -1.26 -3.07 -10.02
N ILE A 166 -0.68 -1.95 -9.61
CA ILE A 166 0.60 -1.91 -8.91
C ILE A 166 0.49 -1.09 -7.64
N LEU A 167 0.99 -1.68 -6.57
CA LEU A 167 1.25 -1.06 -5.28
C LEU A 167 2.67 -1.44 -4.86
N ARG A 168 3.52 -0.43 -4.60
CA ARG A 168 4.82 -0.68 -3.99
C ARG A 168 4.92 0.10 -2.70
N THR A 169 4.89 -0.61 -1.59
CA THR A 169 4.86 0.01 -0.26
C THR A 169 5.59 -0.84 0.78
N TYR A 170 5.68 -0.34 1.98
CA TYR A 170 6.28 -1.05 3.09
C TYR A 170 5.53 -2.32 3.44
N THR A 171 6.29 -3.39 3.69
CA THR A 171 5.76 -4.66 4.20
C THR A 171 5.80 -4.70 5.72
N ASN A 172 6.85 -4.15 6.32
CA ASN A 172 7.03 -4.10 7.77
C ASN A 172 7.79 -2.82 8.19
N PRO A 173 7.11 -1.64 8.13
CA PRO A 173 7.78 -0.35 8.34
C PRO A 173 8.38 -0.19 9.74
N GLU A 174 7.82 -0.87 10.75
CA GLU A 174 8.29 -0.77 12.13
C GLU A 174 9.56 -1.58 12.41
N VAL A 175 9.85 -2.58 11.58
CA VAL A 175 10.96 -3.52 11.82
C VAL A 175 12.17 -3.21 10.96
N ASP A 176 12.03 -3.22 9.65
CA ASP A 176 13.18 -3.16 8.72
C ASP A 176 13.00 -2.18 7.56
N GLY A 177 11.82 -1.61 7.43
CA GLY A 177 11.50 -0.70 6.32
C GLY A 177 11.54 -1.37 4.94
N SER A 178 11.38 -2.69 4.86
CA SER A 178 11.33 -3.42 3.59
C SER A 178 10.15 -2.95 2.74
N VAL A 179 10.34 -2.94 1.42
CA VAL A 179 9.34 -2.50 0.44
C VAL A 179 9.15 -3.62 -0.58
N ALA A 180 7.90 -3.97 -0.86
CA ALA A 180 7.55 -4.96 -1.87
C ALA A 180 6.58 -4.38 -2.89
N THR A 181 6.67 -4.91 -4.12
CA THR A 181 5.72 -4.64 -5.19
C THR A 181 4.66 -5.74 -5.19
N SER A 182 3.41 -5.33 -5.24
CA SER A 182 2.26 -6.22 -5.21
C SER A 182 1.17 -5.77 -6.17
N ASN A 183 0.26 -6.69 -6.49
CA ASN A 183 -0.93 -6.44 -7.30
C ASN A 183 -2.15 -6.82 -6.46
N ASN A 184 -2.67 -5.84 -5.73
CA ASN A 184 -3.79 -6.02 -4.80
C ASN A 184 -4.82 -4.89 -4.96
N PRO A 185 -5.54 -4.78 -6.07
CA PRO A 185 -6.62 -3.81 -6.21
C PRO A 185 -7.67 -3.98 -5.12
N HIS A 186 -8.01 -2.88 -4.47
CA HIS A 186 -8.97 -2.89 -3.36
C HIS A 186 -9.69 -1.57 -3.22
N VAL A 187 -10.79 -1.61 -2.47
CA VAL A 187 -11.58 -0.44 -2.07
C VAL A 187 -11.49 -0.30 -0.55
N MET A 188 -11.26 0.91 -0.10
CA MET A 188 -11.30 1.26 1.32
C MET A 188 -12.55 2.08 1.61
N HIS A 189 -13.24 1.77 2.69
CA HIS A 189 -14.37 2.54 3.17
C HIS A 189 -14.04 3.17 4.51
N TYR A 190 -14.23 4.47 4.65
CA TYR A 190 -14.06 5.14 5.94
C TYR A 190 -15.16 4.69 6.88
N ALA A 191 -14.75 4.12 7.98
CA ALA A 191 -15.63 3.54 8.98
C ALA A 191 -15.11 3.92 10.38
N PRO A 192 -15.28 5.19 10.79
CA PRO A 192 -14.82 5.65 12.09
C PRO A 192 -15.35 4.79 13.22
N ASN A 193 -14.43 4.30 14.06
CA ASN A 193 -14.72 3.47 15.24
C ASN A 193 -15.41 2.13 14.97
N VAL A 194 -15.38 1.63 13.73
CA VAL A 194 -15.89 0.30 13.36
C VAL A 194 -14.83 -0.76 13.62
N SER A 195 -15.26 -1.90 14.17
CA SER A 195 -14.42 -3.08 14.40
C SER A 195 -14.68 -4.18 13.36
N ASN A 196 -13.84 -5.23 13.36
CA ASN A 196 -14.10 -6.42 12.54
C ASN A 196 -15.38 -7.14 12.92
N GLU A 197 -15.77 -7.09 14.21
CA GLU A 197 -17.01 -7.68 14.70
C GLU A 197 -18.23 -6.97 14.11
N ASP A 198 -18.20 -5.64 14.02
CA ASP A 198 -19.30 -4.84 13.48
C ASP A 198 -19.59 -5.14 12.00
N VAL A 199 -18.55 -5.49 11.23
CA VAL A 199 -18.68 -5.73 9.77
C VAL A 199 -18.61 -7.22 9.38
N GLY A 200 -18.53 -8.12 10.37
CA GLY A 200 -18.34 -9.55 10.11
C GLY A 200 -17.02 -9.87 9.41
N GLY A 201 -15.99 -9.05 9.65
CA GLY A 201 -14.68 -9.20 9.02
C GLY A 201 -14.00 -10.51 9.42
N ALA A 202 -13.45 -11.21 8.43
CA ALA A 202 -12.87 -12.53 8.64
C ALA A 202 -11.53 -12.51 9.40
N PHE A 203 -10.83 -11.37 9.38
CA PHE A 203 -9.49 -11.27 9.94
C PHE A 203 -9.37 -10.06 10.89
N PRO A 204 -8.88 -10.25 12.11
CA PRO A 204 -8.38 -9.15 12.93
C PRO A 204 -7.18 -8.48 12.26
N ALA A 205 -7.07 -7.16 12.36
CA ALA A 205 -6.00 -6.39 11.72
C ALA A 205 -4.57 -6.96 11.91
N PRO A 206 -4.16 -7.46 13.11
CA PRO A 206 -2.84 -8.07 13.27
C PRO A 206 -2.61 -9.34 12.44
N LYS A 207 -3.64 -10.16 12.23
CA LYS A 207 -3.55 -11.37 11.38
C LYS A 207 -3.47 -11.01 9.90
N VAL A 208 -4.21 -10.00 9.47
CA VAL A 208 -4.18 -9.49 8.10
C VAL A 208 -2.79 -8.96 7.77
N LEU A 209 -2.24 -8.12 8.64
CA LEU A 209 -0.90 -7.56 8.47
C LEU A 209 0.17 -8.67 8.43
N ARG A 210 0.10 -9.64 9.35
CA ARG A 210 1.01 -10.78 9.36
C ARG A 210 0.93 -11.57 8.06
N TYR A 211 -0.28 -11.89 7.60
CA TYR A 211 -0.47 -12.60 6.33
C TYR A 211 0.15 -11.83 5.16
N TYR A 212 -0.05 -10.51 5.11
CA TYR A 212 0.55 -9.67 4.06
C TYR A 212 2.08 -9.69 4.13
N ILE A 213 2.67 -9.58 5.32
CA ILE A 213 4.11 -9.65 5.52
C ILE A 213 4.68 -11.00 5.03
N GLU A 214 4.01 -12.10 5.39
CA GLU A 214 4.45 -13.46 5.06
C GLU A 214 4.29 -13.81 3.58
N HIS A 215 3.29 -13.27 2.90
CA HIS A 215 2.88 -13.70 1.56
C HIS A 215 2.98 -12.62 0.48
N GLY A 216 3.28 -11.37 0.83
CA GLY A 216 3.33 -10.23 -0.10
C GLY A 216 1.99 -9.88 -0.75
N ARG A 217 0.88 -10.40 -0.23
CA ARG A 217 -0.48 -10.14 -0.71
C ARG A 217 -1.48 -10.17 0.44
N TRP A 218 -2.61 -9.50 0.25
CA TRP A 218 -3.71 -9.58 1.20
C TRP A 218 -4.36 -10.97 1.21
N PRO A 219 -4.89 -11.42 2.35
CA PRO A 219 -5.63 -12.66 2.40
C PRO A 219 -6.92 -12.53 1.58
N ALA A 220 -7.26 -13.56 0.82
CA ALA A 220 -8.57 -13.64 0.18
C ALA A 220 -9.65 -13.63 1.27
N SER A 221 -10.62 -12.73 1.15
CA SER A 221 -11.75 -12.65 2.07
C SER A 221 -13.02 -12.29 1.31
N PRO A 222 -14.13 -13.01 1.53
CA PRO A 222 -15.43 -12.68 0.94
C PRO A 222 -16.07 -11.46 1.59
N SER A 223 -15.59 -11.04 2.76
CA SER A 223 -16.08 -9.90 3.52
C SER A 223 -15.00 -8.82 3.67
N PRO A 224 -15.39 -7.55 3.84
CA PRO A 224 -14.45 -6.52 4.20
C PRO A 224 -13.82 -6.82 5.57
N PHE A 225 -12.63 -6.27 5.79
CA PHE A 225 -11.96 -6.35 7.08
C PHE A 225 -11.37 -5.02 7.48
N VAL A 226 -11.36 -4.75 8.78
CA VAL A 226 -10.86 -3.50 9.36
C VAL A 226 -9.33 -3.55 9.42
N ILE A 227 -8.67 -2.58 8.80
CA ILE A 227 -7.21 -2.40 8.87
C ILE A 227 -6.84 -1.46 10.01
N MET A 228 -7.56 -0.38 10.16
CA MET A 228 -7.29 0.64 11.16
C MET A 228 -8.57 0.98 11.91
N THR A 229 -8.51 0.97 13.23
CA THR A 229 -9.62 1.32 14.13
C THR A 229 -9.50 2.77 14.59
N GLY A 230 -10.52 3.24 15.31
CA GLY A 230 -10.57 4.60 15.85
C GLY A 230 -11.16 5.62 14.88
N PRO A 231 -11.04 6.93 15.17
CA PRO A 231 -11.69 8.00 14.39
C PRO A 231 -11.31 8.04 12.92
N HIS A 232 -10.09 7.60 12.58
CA HIS A 232 -9.58 7.51 11.22
C HIS A 232 -9.68 6.09 10.64
N GLY A 233 -10.51 5.25 11.26
CA GLY A 233 -10.66 3.85 10.90
C GLY A 233 -11.22 3.65 9.49
N TYR A 234 -10.80 2.57 8.86
CA TYR A 234 -11.33 2.12 7.59
C TYR A 234 -11.27 0.60 7.46
N HIS A 235 -12.13 0.07 6.62
CA HIS A 235 -12.10 -1.33 6.23
C HIS A 235 -11.82 -1.46 4.74
N ILE A 236 -11.27 -2.61 4.37
CA ILE A 236 -10.82 -2.91 3.01
C ILE A 236 -11.66 -4.05 2.43
N GLN A 237 -12.07 -3.89 1.18
CA GLN A 237 -12.60 -4.95 0.33
C GLN A 237 -11.62 -5.21 -0.81
N ILE A 238 -11.00 -6.38 -0.82
CA ILE A 238 -10.09 -6.82 -1.89
C ILE A 238 -10.92 -7.28 -3.09
N LEU A 239 -10.49 -6.91 -4.29
CA LEU A 239 -11.11 -7.37 -5.53
C LEU A 239 -10.79 -8.85 -5.80
N GLY A 240 -11.68 -9.51 -6.52
CA GLY A 240 -11.50 -10.89 -6.95
C GLY A 240 -10.38 -11.06 -7.99
N VAL A 241 -10.00 -12.31 -8.23
CA VAL A 241 -8.92 -12.65 -9.18
C VAL A 241 -9.27 -12.21 -10.60
N THR A 242 -10.53 -12.35 -11.01
CA THR A 242 -11.00 -11.97 -12.34
C THR A 242 -10.91 -10.47 -12.58
N GLU A 243 -11.37 -9.65 -11.62
CA GLU A 243 -11.31 -8.20 -11.68
C GLU A 243 -9.86 -7.72 -11.66
N THR A 244 -9.03 -8.30 -10.79
CA THR A 244 -7.60 -7.99 -10.72
C THR A 244 -6.89 -8.27 -12.05
N ALA A 245 -7.17 -9.43 -12.68
CA ALA A 245 -6.62 -9.77 -13.99
C ALA A 245 -7.08 -8.81 -15.10
N ALA A 246 -8.34 -8.41 -15.10
CA ALA A 246 -8.88 -7.44 -16.06
C ALA A 246 -8.20 -6.07 -15.92
N ILE A 247 -8.04 -5.57 -14.70
CA ILE A 247 -7.34 -4.30 -14.42
C ILE A 247 -5.86 -4.41 -14.84
N THR A 248 -5.19 -5.50 -14.53
CA THR A 248 -3.78 -5.71 -14.91
C THR A 248 -3.61 -5.64 -16.42
N LYS A 249 -4.53 -6.27 -17.16
CA LYS A 249 -4.53 -6.25 -18.62
C LYS A 249 -4.82 -4.85 -19.19
N GLU A 250 -5.74 -4.11 -18.60
CA GLU A 250 -6.07 -2.72 -18.98
C GLU A 250 -4.81 -1.82 -18.94
N TYR A 251 -3.94 -2.04 -17.96
CA TYR A 251 -2.76 -1.21 -17.71
C TYR A 251 -1.42 -1.86 -18.10
N ASP A 252 -1.41 -2.87 -18.93
CA ASP A 252 -0.19 -3.61 -19.32
C ASP A 252 0.90 -2.69 -19.88
N GLU A 253 0.56 -1.71 -20.74
CA GLU A 253 1.50 -0.74 -21.28
C GLU A 253 2.10 0.17 -20.20
N MET A 254 1.26 0.68 -19.27
CA MET A 254 1.70 1.49 -18.13
C MET A 254 2.66 0.71 -17.23
N LEU A 255 2.33 -0.54 -16.90
CA LEU A 255 3.18 -1.43 -16.13
C LEU A 255 4.52 -1.67 -16.81
N GLY A 256 4.52 -1.86 -18.13
CA GLY A 256 5.73 -1.98 -18.92
C GLY A 256 6.59 -0.71 -18.90
N LYS A 257 6.00 0.48 -18.93
CA LYS A 257 6.70 1.76 -18.76
C LYS A 257 7.36 1.87 -17.40
N LEU A 258 6.63 1.56 -16.32
CA LEU A 258 7.14 1.59 -14.95
C LEU A 258 8.31 0.62 -14.75
N CYS A 259 8.17 -0.61 -15.22
CA CYS A 259 9.19 -1.65 -15.14
C CYS A 259 10.49 -1.25 -15.86
N ARG A 260 10.41 -0.53 -16.99
CA ARG A 260 11.60 -0.01 -17.70
C ARG A 260 12.31 1.11 -16.94
N ILE A 261 11.60 1.90 -16.15
CA ILE A 261 12.21 2.96 -15.33
C ILE A 261 12.94 2.35 -14.13
N LYS A 262 12.35 1.35 -13.49
CA LYS A 262 12.94 0.71 -12.32
C LYS A 262 12.49 -0.75 -12.22
N GLU A 263 13.44 -1.67 -12.20
CA GLU A 263 13.16 -3.12 -12.11
C GLU A 263 12.27 -3.47 -10.89
N ALA A 264 12.47 -2.78 -9.77
CA ALA A 264 11.66 -2.94 -8.57
C ALA A 264 10.16 -2.61 -8.77
N TRP A 265 9.80 -1.99 -9.88
CA TRP A 265 8.42 -1.68 -10.27
C TRP A 265 7.84 -2.70 -11.25
N CYS A 266 8.56 -3.77 -11.55
CA CYS A 266 8.00 -4.89 -12.30
C CYS A 266 7.09 -5.72 -11.40
N LEU A 267 5.93 -6.11 -11.91
CA LEU A 267 5.13 -7.15 -11.25
C LEU A 267 5.82 -8.51 -11.43
N SER A 268 5.85 -9.29 -10.37
CA SER A 268 6.29 -10.70 -10.46
C SER A 268 5.37 -11.47 -11.41
N LYS A 269 5.96 -12.25 -12.32
CA LYS A 269 5.23 -13.15 -13.20
C LYS A 269 4.65 -14.31 -12.43
#